data_8dc05db102e582700a996069e164d18d
#
_entry.id   8dc05db102e582700a996069e164d18d
#
_cell.length_a   1.000
_cell.length_b   1.000
_cell.length_c   1.000
_cell.angle_alpha   90.00
_cell.angle_beta   90.00
_cell.angle_gamma   90.00
#
_symmetry.space_group_name_H-M   'P 1'
#
loop_
_entity.id
_entity.type
_entity.pdbx_description
1 polymer ?
#
loop_
_entity_poly.entity_id
_entity_poly.type
_entity_poly.pdbx_seq_one_letter_code
_entity_poly.pdbx_strand_id
1 'polypeptide(L)'
;MNKPITIVLAVTLMAVASAVFAAGNAVRGQQLYESRCIACHSVDQSRVGPAHQGVFGRRAGRVAGYDYSAALKASRVVWSEKTLYAWLENPERMIPGQKMGFRVAEADDRADLIAYLKEISPR
;
A
#
# COMPACT_ATOMS: atom_id res chain seq x y z
N MET A 1 -47.65 -27.21 40.45
CA MET A 1 -46.79 -25.99 40.65
C MET A 1 -45.74 -25.98 39.56
N ASN A 2 -46.03 -25.24 38.52
CA ASN A 2 -45.10 -25.13 37.37
C ASN A 2 -44.18 -23.92 37.57
N LYS A 3 -42.87 -24.16 37.66
CA LYS A 3 -41.87 -23.08 37.73
C LYS A 3 -41.56 -22.62 36.30
N PRO A 4 -41.57 -21.31 36.01
CA PRO A 4 -41.15 -20.82 34.70
C PRO A 4 -39.63 -20.92 34.55
N ILE A 5 -39.20 -21.53 33.45
CA ILE A 5 -37.81 -21.58 33.05
C ILE A 5 -37.51 -20.25 32.37
N THR A 6 -36.71 -19.41 33.03
CA THR A 6 -36.23 -18.16 32.44
C THR A 6 -35.00 -18.47 31.58
N ILE A 7 -35.17 -18.42 30.26
CA ILE A 7 -34.07 -18.55 29.31
C ILE A 7 -33.38 -17.19 29.21
N VAL A 8 -32.19 -17.09 29.79
CA VAL A 8 -31.30 -15.92 29.63
C VAL A 8 -30.54 -16.07 28.31
N LEU A 9 -30.94 -15.30 27.30
CA LEU A 9 -30.25 -15.23 26.03
C LEU A 9 -29.01 -14.37 26.22
N ALA A 10 -27.82 -14.96 26.31
CA ALA A 10 -26.56 -14.25 26.34
C ALA A 10 -26.22 -13.82 24.91
N VAL A 11 -26.41 -12.55 24.62
CA VAL A 11 -25.94 -11.92 23.34
C VAL A 11 -24.44 -11.66 23.47
N THR A 12 -23.65 -12.52 22.85
CA THR A 12 -22.20 -12.30 22.70
C THR A 12 -21.96 -11.24 21.64
N LEU A 13 -21.61 -10.05 22.06
CA LEU A 13 -21.21 -8.96 21.18
C LEU A 13 -19.78 -9.26 20.63
N MET A 14 -19.67 -9.77 19.41
CA MET A 14 -18.38 -9.89 18.74
C MET A 14 -17.89 -8.49 18.34
N ALA A 15 -16.90 -7.97 19.06
CA ALA A 15 -16.20 -6.76 18.68
C ALA A 15 -15.35 -7.06 17.42
N VAL A 16 -15.78 -6.56 16.27
CA VAL A 16 -14.98 -6.57 15.06
C VAL A 16 -13.90 -5.51 15.24
N ALA A 17 -12.69 -5.93 15.55
CA ALA A 17 -11.52 -5.05 15.57
C ALA A 17 -11.20 -4.63 14.13
N SER A 18 -11.69 -3.48 13.71
CA SER A 18 -11.24 -2.83 12.49
C SER A 18 -9.78 -2.43 12.70
N ALA A 19 -8.86 -2.99 11.90
CA ALA A 19 -7.48 -2.55 11.88
C ALA A 19 -7.45 -1.11 11.37
N VAL A 20 -7.38 -0.15 12.28
CA VAL A 20 -7.13 1.26 11.96
C VAL A 20 -5.65 1.36 11.63
N PHE A 21 -5.32 1.45 10.35
CA PHE A 21 -3.98 1.86 9.96
C PHE A 21 -3.77 3.29 10.47
N ALA A 22 -2.73 3.51 11.25
CA ALA A 22 -2.36 4.86 11.67
C ALA A 22 -2.13 5.70 10.42
N ALA A 23 -2.76 6.89 10.35
CA ALA A 23 -2.56 7.81 9.25
C ALA A 23 -1.07 8.20 9.20
N GLY A 24 -0.41 7.97 8.03
CA GLY A 24 0.99 8.29 7.84
C GLY A 24 1.23 9.81 7.79
N ASN A 25 2.46 10.22 8.08
CA ASN A 25 2.92 11.60 7.98
C ASN A 25 3.56 11.83 6.60
N ALA A 26 2.90 12.59 5.74
CA ALA A 26 3.36 12.84 4.37
C ALA A 26 4.66 13.66 4.30
N VAL A 27 4.91 14.56 5.24
CA VAL A 27 6.17 15.35 5.29
C VAL A 27 7.35 14.43 5.57
N ARG A 28 7.21 13.55 6.57
CA ARG A 28 8.22 12.53 6.82
C ARG A 28 8.31 11.53 5.67
N GLY A 29 7.19 11.19 5.04
CA GLY A 29 7.13 10.34 3.84
C GLY A 29 7.92 10.93 2.67
N GLN A 30 7.86 12.24 2.45
CA GLN A 30 8.68 12.92 1.45
C GLN A 30 10.16 12.78 1.76
N GLN A 31 10.59 13.00 3.00
CA GLN A 31 11.99 12.84 3.41
C GLN A 31 12.48 11.39 3.20
N LEU A 32 11.66 10.41 3.52
CA LEU A 32 11.96 9.00 3.28
C LEU A 32 12.06 8.70 1.77
N TYR A 33 11.16 9.27 0.98
CA TYR A 33 11.18 9.12 -0.47
C TYR A 33 12.47 9.68 -1.08
N GLU A 34 12.84 10.91 -0.69
CA GLU A 34 14.06 11.58 -1.15
C GLU A 34 15.34 10.84 -0.73
N SER A 35 15.33 10.15 0.41
CA SER A 35 16.50 9.38 0.88
C SER A 35 16.58 7.96 0.35
N ARG A 36 15.46 7.32 0.00
CA ARG A 36 15.43 5.88 -0.28
C ARG A 36 14.90 5.50 -1.67
N CYS A 37 14.12 6.36 -2.32
CA CYS A 37 13.42 6.02 -3.56
C CYS A 37 14.03 6.67 -4.80
N ILE A 38 14.63 7.86 -4.65
CA ILE A 38 15.12 8.65 -5.81
C ILE A 38 16.34 8.06 -6.50
N ALA A 39 17.01 7.07 -5.93
CA ALA A 39 18.05 6.33 -6.65
C ALA A 39 17.49 5.61 -7.89
N CYS A 40 16.24 5.16 -7.83
CA CYS A 40 15.59 4.41 -8.90
C CYS A 40 14.36 5.12 -9.50
N HIS A 41 13.67 5.94 -8.72
CA HIS A 41 12.42 6.59 -9.11
C HIS A 41 12.54 8.11 -9.15
N SER A 42 11.62 8.76 -9.84
CA SER A 42 11.31 10.16 -9.66
C SER A 42 9.79 10.35 -9.73
N VAL A 43 9.32 11.52 -9.30
CA VAL A 43 7.89 11.83 -9.30
C VAL A 43 7.38 11.95 -10.73
N ASP A 44 8.11 12.69 -11.57
CA ASP A 44 7.68 13.12 -12.90
C ASP A 44 8.23 12.29 -14.07
N GLN A 45 9.26 11.48 -13.83
CA GLN A 45 9.94 10.73 -14.89
C GLN A 45 10.19 9.28 -14.51
N SER A 46 10.04 8.39 -15.47
CA SER A 46 10.53 7.02 -15.35
C SER A 46 12.05 6.98 -15.51
N ARG A 47 12.69 6.20 -14.63
CA ARG A 47 14.13 5.99 -14.60
C ARG A 47 14.42 4.49 -14.53
N VAL A 48 15.17 4.02 -13.54
CA VAL A 48 15.31 2.57 -13.25
C VAL A 48 13.95 1.97 -12.89
N GLY A 49 13.14 2.71 -12.11
CA GLY A 49 11.74 2.42 -11.82
C GLY A 49 10.78 3.39 -12.53
N PRO A 50 9.47 3.09 -12.54
CA PRO A 50 8.47 3.96 -13.14
C PRO A 50 8.28 5.26 -12.35
N ALA A 51 7.80 6.30 -13.04
CA ALA A 51 7.39 7.56 -12.42
C ALA A 51 6.26 7.35 -11.40
N HIS A 52 6.28 8.11 -10.30
CA HIS A 52 5.33 7.95 -9.21
C HIS A 52 4.19 8.97 -9.19
N GLN A 53 4.26 10.05 -9.97
CA GLN A 53 3.13 10.98 -10.05
C GLN A 53 1.85 10.26 -10.43
N GLY A 54 0.78 10.44 -9.65
CA GLY A 54 -0.49 9.79 -9.89
C GLY A 54 -0.50 8.27 -9.60
N VAL A 55 0.48 7.74 -8.86
CA VAL A 55 0.56 6.31 -8.57
C VAL A 55 -0.61 5.81 -7.73
N PHE A 56 -1.03 6.57 -6.74
CA PHE A 56 -2.16 6.20 -5.89
C PHE A 56 -3.48 6.21 -6.69
N GLY A 57 -4.17 5.09 -6.71
CA GLY A 57 -5.39 4.89 -7.51
C GLY A 57 -5.14 4.36 -8.92
N ARG A 58 -3.89 4.28 -9.37
CA ARG A 58 -3.53 3.74 -10.70
C ARG A 58 -3.36 2.22 -10.64
N ARG A 59 -3.74 1.55 -11.72
CA ARG A 59 -3.43 0.12 -11.89
C ARG A 59 -1.93 -0.09 -12.07
N ALA A 60 -1.39 -1.12 -11.45
CA ALA A 60 0.01 -1.53 -11.59
C ALA A 60 0.36 -1.80 -13.06
N GLY A 61 1.62 -1.50 -13.42
CA GLY A 61 2.12 -1.76 -14.77
C GLY A 61 1.58 -0.82 -15.86
N ARG A 62 1.14 0.39 -15.52
CA ARG A 62 0.42 1.29 -16.46
C ARG A 62 1.08 2.66 -16.73
N VAL A 63 2.29 2.92 -16.24
CA VAL A 63 3.00 4.12 -16.67
C VAL A 63 3.39 3.97 -18.15
N ALA A 64 2.98 4.93 -18.97
CA ALA A 64 3.28 4.91 -20.40
C ALA A 64 4.80 4.94 -20.63
N GLY A 65 5.28 4.12 -21.57
CA GLY A 65 6.68 4.09 -21.98
C GLY A 65 7.65 3.40 -21.02
N TYR A 66 7.18 2.92 -19.87
CA TYR A 66 8.04 2.15 -18.95
C TYR A 66 8.01 0.65 -19.28
N ASP A 67 9.18 0.02 -19.30
CA ASP A 67 9.31 -1.42 -19.54
C ASP A 67 9.15 -2.23 -18.25
N TYR A 68 7.92 -2.57 -17.94
CA TYR A 68 7.59 -3.41 -16.79
C TYR A 68 7.95 -4.88 -17.00
N SER A 69 8.14 -5.61 -15.88
CA SER A 69 8.14 -7.07 -15.90
C SER A 69 6.82 -7.63 -16.46
N ALA A 70 6.87 -8.84 -16.99
CA ALA A 70 5.65 -9.55 -17.44
C ALA A 70 4.64 -9.68 -16.28
N ALA A 71 5.13 -9.90 -15.05
CA ALA A 71 4.31 -10.00 -13.85
C ALA A 71 3.54 -8.69 -13.56
N LEU A 72 4.18 -7.54 -13.65
CA LEU A 72 3.53 -6.24 -13.47
C LEU A 72 2.56 -5.92 -14.60
N LYS A 73 2.93 -6.22 -15.85
CA LYS A 73 2.06 -6.04 -17.02
C LYS A 73 0.75 -6.84 -16.89
N ALA A 74 0.82 -8.06 -16.38
CA ALA A 74 -0.32 -8.94 -16.17
C ALA A 74 -1.12 -8.64 -14.90
N SER A 75 -0.57 -7.86 -13.97
CA SER A 75 -1.20 -7.57 -12.68
C SER A 75 -2.49 -6.77 -12.84
N ARG A 76 -3.49 -7.10 -12.00
CA ARG A 76 -4.75 -6.36 -11.87
C ARG A 76 -4.79 -5.49 -10.61
N VAL A 77 -3.70 -5.43 -9.87
CA VAL A 77 -3.59 -4.62 -8.65
C VAL A 77 -3.82 -3.15 -8.97
N VAL A 78 -4.65 -2.50 -8.18
CA VAL A 78 -4.76 -1.05 -8.13
C VAL A 78 -4.02 -0.56 -6.90
N TRP A 79 -3.16 0.43 -7.08
CA TRP A 79 -2.39 1.00 -5.99
C TRP A 79 -3.29 1.77 -5.03
N SER A 80 -3.48 1.22 -3.86
CA SER A 80 -4.23 1.78 -2.74
C SER A 80 -3.33 1.79 -1.50
N GLU A 81 -3.80 2.34 -0.42
CA GLU A 81 -3.08 2.28 0.86
C GLU A 81 -2.71 0.84 1.23
N LYS A 82 -3.67 -0.09 1.16
CA LYS A 82 -3.46 -1.51 1.47
C LYS A 82 -2.46 -2.19 0.52
N THR A 83 -2.58 -1.96 -0.78
CA THR A 83 -1.75 -2.64 -1.77
C THR A 83 -0.34 -2.06 -1.83
N LEU A 84 -0.18 -0.75 -1.66
CA LEU A 84 1.13 -0.11 -1.52
C LEU A 84 1.83 -0.56 -0.24
N TYR A 85 1.11 -0.72 0.86
CA TYR A 85 1.67 -1.21 2.12
C TYR A 85 2.25 -2.62 1.95
N ALA A 86 1.50 -3.54 1.34
CA ALA A 86 1.96 -4.90 1.06
C ALA A 86 3.12 -4.92 0.05
N TRP A 87 3.07 -4.08 -0.97
CA TRP A 87 4.13 -3.93 -1.96
C TRP A 87 5.44 -3.47 -1.33
N LEU A 88 5.42 -2.41 -0.54
CA LEU A 88 6.61 -1.88 0.12
C LEU A 88 7.18 -2.85 1.17
N GLU A 89 6.33 -3.66 1.80
CA GLU A 89 6.78 -4.69 2.73
C GLU A 89 7.56 -5.80 2.04
N ASN A 90 7.04 -6.32 0.94
CA ASN A 90 7.71 -7.37 0.15
C ASN A 90 7.15 -7.45 -1.27
N PRO A 91 7.77 -6.76 -2.24
CA PRO A 91 7.31 -6.75 -3.63
C PRO A 91 7.23 -8.15 -4.23
N GLU A 92 8.22 -8.99 -4.00
CA GLU A 92 8.28 -10.34 -4.57
C GLU A 92 7.20 -11.27 -4.01
N ARG A 93 6.87 -11.13 -2.73
CA ARG A 93 5.76 -11.90 -2.14
C ARG A 93 4.41 -11.47 -2.71
N MET A 94 4.25 -10.19 -3.00
CA MET A 94 2.99 -9.64 -3.50
C MET A 94 2.78 -9.96 -4.98
N ILE A 95 3.81 -9.74 -5.81
CA ILE A 95 3.76 -9.96 -7.26
C ILE A 95 5.05 -10.70 -7.69
N PRO A 96 5.10 -12.03 -7.59
CA PRO A 96 6.28 -12.79 -7.98
C PRO A 96 6.71 -12.53 -9.42
N GLY A 97 8.01 -12.36 -9.63
CA GLY A 97 8.58 -12.06 -10.95
C GLY A 97 8.66 -10.56 -11.29
N GLN A 98 8.37 -9.70 -10.32
CA GLN A 98 8.56 -8.26 -10.42
C GLN A 98 10.06 -7.89 -10.40
N LYS A 99 10.41 -6.63 -10.74
CA LYS A 99 11.81 -6.18 -10.88
C LYS A 99 12.33 -5.36 -9.69
N MET A 100 11.49 -4.88 -8.79
CA MET A 100 11.89 -4.01 -7.68
C MET A 100 12.49 -4.83 -6.53
N GLY A 101 13.80 -4.78 -6.37
CA GLY A 101 14.55 -5.49 -5.34
C GLY A 101 14.64 -4.77 -3.98
N PHE A 102 13.78 -3.79 -3.72
CA PHE A 102 13.81 -2.94 -2.53
C PHE A 102 12.59 -3.18 -1.63
N ARG A 103 12.80 -3.12 -0.32
CA ARG A 103 11.76 -3.28 0.70
C ARG A 103 11.90 -2.22 1.78
N VAL A 104 10.78 -1.87 2.39
CA VAL A 104 10.71 -0.97 3.55
C VAL A 104 10.31 -1.80 4.76
N ALA A 105 11.26 -2.08 5.65
CA ALA A 105 11.07 -2.97 6.79
C ALA A 105 10.10 -2.38 7.82
N GLU A 106 10.24 -1.08 8.11
CA GLU A 106 9.51 -0.42 9.19
C GLU A 106 8.07 -0.09 8.76
N ALA A 107 7.11 -0.50 9.58
CA ALA A 107 5.68 -0.29 9.33
C ALA A 107 5.31 1.19 9.24
N ASP A 108 5.85 2.02 10.14
CA ASP A 108 5.59 3.46 10.16
C ASP A 108 6.18 4.16 8.93
N ASP A 109 7.36 3.74 8.47
CA ASP A 109 7.97 4.26 7.25
C ASP A 109 7.12 3.95 6.02
N ARG A 110 6.51 2.77 5.95
CA ARG A 110 5.57 2.42 4.88
C ARG A 110 4.34 3.32 4.90
N ALA A 111 3.76 3.54 6.08
CA ALA A 111 2.59 4.41 6.23
C ALA A 111 2.89 5.85 5.79
N ASP A 112 4.03 6.39 6.20
CA ASP A 112 4.45 7.74 5.86
C ASP A 112 4.75 7.90 4.36
N LEU A 113 5.46 6.94 3.76
CA LEU A 113 5.70 6.91 2.32
C LEU A 113 4.38 6.86 1.51
N ILE A 114 3.41 6.07 1.94
CA ILE A 114 2.11 5.99 1.30
C ILE A 114 1.35 7.31 1.40
N ALA A 115 1.42 7.99 2.54
CA ALA A 115 0.83 9.31 2.72
C ALA A 115 1.40 10.31 1.71
N TYR A 116 2.72 10.32 1.51
CA TYR A 116 3.37 11.15 0.50
C TYR A 116 2.98 10.76 -0.93
N LEU A 117 3.00 9.47 -1.27
CA LEU A 117 2.59 8.98 -2.60
C LEU A 117 1.13 9.36 -2.92
N LYS A 118 0.28 9.45 -1.92
CA LYS A 118 -1.10 9.93 -2.05
C LYS A 118 -1.16 11.42 -2.36
N GLU A 119 -0.31 12.25 -1.73
CA GLU A 119 -0.25 13.70 -2.01
C GLU A 119 0.20 14.01 -3.44
N ILE A 120 1.18 13.27 -3.97
CA ILE A 120 1.62 13.42 -5.37
C ILE A 120 0.69 12.77 -6.39
N SER A 121 -0.45 12.30 -5.96
CA SER A 121 -1.48 11.66 -6.79
C SER A 121 -2.80 12.43 -6.68
N PRO A 122 -2.87 13.69 -7.18
CA PRO A 122 -4.10 14.47 -7.13
C PRO A 122 -5.21 13.76 -7.91
N ARG A 123 -6.45 13.92 -7.42
CA ARG A 123 -7.68 13.39 -8.05
C ARG A 123 -8.04 14.16 -9.29
#